data_73918f6859dc29956a6a7b9f2533ca20
#
_entry.id   73918f6859dc29956a6a7b9f2533ca20
#
_cell.length_a   1.000
_cell.length_b   1.000
_cell.length_c   1.000
_cell.angle_alpha   90.00
_cell.angle_beta   90.00
_cell.angle_gamma   90.00
#
_symmetry.space_group_name_H-M   'P 1'
#
loop_
_entity.id
_entity.type
_entity.pdbx_description
1 polymer ?
#
loop_
_entity_poly.entity_id
_entity_poly.type
_entity_poly.pdbx_seq_one_letter_code
_entity_poly.pdbx_strand_id
1 'polypeptide(L)'
;VKIGGGMGNIARRISNEGATENLKSSDTRNLQNTHTGNIQDRVTYSPLSTINYQLSNYPRFCEAARYWLQWAGIPDSVYSESNGKNDYTDDYKCRGIWVNYLSGGSAVNPTERGLNIPVNMAFAFHSDAGTTLNDSIIGTLGIYHTNAYNEKFANGASRYLSHDLTDLIQSNIVRDVRTLYEPQWTRRGKWNQSYYEARVPRVPTMLLELLSHQNFADMRYGLDPRFRFTVSRAIYKGMLQFLCSQYHMDYVVQPLPVDHMALRMTSENEVELTWQPVADALEPTAVAEKYIVYTRIGDGDFDNGVLVDGNSYRTTLPAGMVCSYKVTAVNKGGESFPSEILSAGRAFNSKGTVLVINGFD
;
A
#
# COMPACT_ATOMS: atom_id res chain seq x y z
N VAL A 1 -8.12 3.20 15.25
CA VAL A 1 -6.87 3.80 14.77
C VAL A 1 -6.96 3.85 13.25
N LYS A 2 -7.11 5.04 12.65
CA LYS A 2 -7.05 5.20 11.19
C LYS A 2 -5.63 4.89 10.70
N ILE A 3 -5.34 3.66 10.40
CA ILE A 3 -4.13 3.26 9.67
C ILE A 3 -4.46 3.42 8.19
N GLY A 4 -4.26 4.59 7.64
CA GLY A 4 -4.50 4.83 6.21
C GLY A 4 -4.65 6.29 5.79
N GLY A 5 -4.75 7.21 6.74
CA GLY A 5 -4.96 8.63 6.43
C GLY A 5 -3.71 9.51 6.40
N GLY A 6 -2.58 9.05 6.93
CA GLY A 6 -1.42 9.92 7.18
C GLY A 6 -0.50 10.11 5.97
N MET A 7 -0.15 9.05 5.28
CA MET A 7 0.83 9.16 4.17
C MET A 7 0.24 9.77 2.91
N GLY A 8 -1.01 9.46 2.58
CA GLY A 8 -1.69 10.09 1.43
C GLY A 8 -1.89 11.60 1.61
N ASN A 9 -2.15 12.05 2.83
CA ASN A 9 -2.33 13.47 3.11
C ASN A 9 -1.00 14.25 3.19
N ILE A 10 0.09 13.61 3.63
CA ILE A 10 1.41 14.25 3.62
C ILE A 10 1.91 14.40 2.17
N ALA A 11 1.77 13.37 1.35
CA ALA A 11 2.12 13.45 -0.07
C ALA A 11 1.25 14.48 -0.83
N ARG A 12 -0.04 14.58 -0.54
CA ARG A 12 -0.92 15.61 -1.10
C ARG A 12 -0.58 17.02 -0.62
N ARG A 13 -0.19 17.18 0.65
CA ARG A 13 0.18 18.49 1.19
C ARG A 13 1.47 19.00 0.57
N ILE A 14 2.46 18.13 0.41
CA ILE A 14 3.73 18.45 -0.26
C ILE A 14 3.50 18.76 -1.75
N SER A 15 2.60 18.03 -2.44
CA SER A 15 2.28 18.29 -3.85
C SER A 15 1.44 19.55 -4.08
N ASN A 16 0.60 19.95 -3.11
CA ASN A 16 -0.25 21.14 -3.26
C ASN A 16 0.42 22.44 -2.85
N GLU A 17 1.44 22.43 -1.99
CA GLU A 17 2.16 23.64 -1.60
C GLU A 17 3.32 24.01 -2.54
N GLY A 18 3.80 23.04 -3.35
CA GLY A 18 4.89 23.28 -4.31
C GLY A 18 4.50 23.39 -5.78
N ALA A 19 3.24 23.12 -6.14
CA ALA A 19 2.83 22.95 -7.54
C ALA A 19 1.92 24.05 -8.10
N THR A 20 1.61 25.11 -7.37
CA THR A 20 0.64 26.14 -7.81
C THR A 20 1.23 27.39 -8.43
N GLU A 21 2.54 27.52 -8.52
CA GLU A 21 3.15 28.62 -9.30
C GLU A 21 3.97 28.09 -10.47
N ASN A 22 3.46 28.35 -11.69
CA ASN A 22 4.12 28.33 -13.00
C ASN A 22 4.31 26.97 -13.70
N LEU A 23 3.24 26.39 -14.22
CA LEU A 23 3.35 25.54 -15.40
C LEU A 23 2.40 26.01 -16.50
N LYS A 24 2.82 27.02 -17.25
CA LYS A 24 2.29 27.28 -18.60
C LYS A 24 2.95 26.29 -19.55
N SER A 25 2.16 25.70 -20.46
CA SER A 25 2.53 24.62 -21.39
C SER A 25 3.69 24.91 -22.38
N SER A 26 4.35 26.07 -22.28
CA SER A 26 5.49 26.44 -23.08
C SER A 26 6.85 26.14 -22.46
N ASP A 27 6.91 25.84 -21.13
CA ASP A 27 8.19 25.66 -20.43
C ASP A 27 8.69 24.23 -20.37
N THR A 28 7.82 23.25 -20.67
CA THR A 28 8.21 21.83 -20.65
C THR A 28 9.26 21.47 -21.72
N ARG A 29 9.35 22.24 -22.82
CA ARG A 29 10.38 22.00 -23.85
C ARG A 29 11.75 22.55 -23.46
N ASN A 30 11.81 23.59 -22.63
CA ASN A 30 13.08 24.19 -22.19
C ASN A 30 13.70 23.44 -20.99
N LEU A 31 12.90 22.78 -20.17
CA LEU A 31 13.40 21.95 -19.05
C LEU A 31 14.10 20.67 -19.53
N GLN A 32 13.67 20.11 -20.67
CA GLN A 32 14.33 18.94 -21.24
C GLN A 32 15.73 19.26 -21.83
N ASN A 33 15.93 20.47 -22.36
CA ASN A 33 17.21 20.85 -23.00
C ASN A 33 18.24 21.40 -22.02
N THR A 34 17.87 21.93 -20.87
CA THR A 34 18.82 22.48 -19.88
C THR A 34 19.39 21.45 -18.92
N HIS A 35 18.72 20.30 -18.72
CA HIS A 35 19.22 19.25 -17.85
C HIS A 35 20.02 18.16 -18.55
N THR A 36 19.89 18.01 -19.87
CA THR A 36 20.64 17.00 -20.64
C THR A 36 22.11 17.33 -20.81
N GLY A 37 22.49 18.60 -20.79
CA GLY A 37 23.89 19.01 -20.94
C GLY A 37 24.77 18.78 -19.71
N ASN A 38 24.20 18.78 -18.50
CA ASN A 38 24.98 18.65 -17.26
C ASN A 38 25.00 17.23 -16.67
N ILE A 39 24.13 16.33 -17.14
CA ILE A 39 24.10 14.93 -16.65
C ILE A 39 25.05 14.06 -17.48
N GLN A 40 25.29 14.36 -18.75
CA GLN A 40 26.18 13.58 -19.59
C GLN A 40 27.67 13.65 -19.18
N ASP A 41 28.12 14.76 -18.61
CA ASP A 41 29.50 14.93 -18.17
C ASP A 41 29.86 14.31 -16.81
N ARG A 42 28.87 13.73 -16.08
CA ARG A 42 29.08 13.14 -14.75
C ARG A 42 28.87 11.64 -14.66
N VAL A 43 28.41 11.00 -15.72
CA VAL A 43 28.23 9.55 -15.74
C VAL A 43 29.38 8.94 -16.53
N THR A 44 30.38 8.43 -15.82
CA THR A 44 31.38 7.52 -16.41
C THR A 44 30.68 6.22 -16.74
N TYR A 45 30.23 6.07 -17.97
CA TYR A 45 29.68 4.80 -18.48
C TYR A 45 30.78 3.76 -18.54
N SER A 46 30.56 2.62 -17.89
CA SER A 46 31.34 1.41 -18.11
C SER A 46 31.25 1.02 -19.60
N PRO A 47 32.36 0.49 -20.21
CA PRO A 47 32.38 0.10 -21.63
C PRO A 47 31.35 -0.99 -22.03
N LEU A 48 30.62 -1.57 -21.08
CA LEU A 48 29.54 -2.55 -21.32
C LEU A 48 28.16 -1.90 -21.58
N SER A 49 28.05 -0.58 -21.63
CA SER A 49 26.80 0.13 -21.82
C SER A 49 26.40 0.37 -23.30
N THR A 50 26.73 -0.54 -24.20
CA THR A 50 26.11 -0.60 -25.54
C THR A 50 24.72 -1.23 -25.54
N ILE A 51 24.12 -1.46 -24.36
CA ILE A 51 22.71 -1.77 -24.26
C ILE A 51 21.96 -0.47 -24.53
N ASN A 52 21.23 -0.41 -25.64
CA ASN A 52 20.24 0.64 -25.90
C ASN A 52 19.22 0.62 -24.76
N TYR A 53 19.40 1.46 -23.74
CA TYR A 53 18.36 1.70 -22.76
C TYR A 53 17.17 2.32 -23.48
N GLN A 54 16.19 1.49 -23.77
CA GLN A 54 14.90 1.98 -24.18
C GLN A 54 14.35 2.79 -23.01
N LEU A 55 14.23 4.11 -23.17
CA LEU A 55 13.64 4.96 -22.14
C LEU A 55 12.25 4.40 -21.82
N SER A 56 11.95 4.26 -20.54
CA SER A 56 10.67 3.69 -20.06
C SER A 56 9.46 4.52 -20.47
N ASN A 57 9.66 5.76 -20.94
CA ASN A 57 8.66 6.80 -21.18
C ASN A 57 7.86 7.22 -19.93
N TYR A 58 8.25 6.72 -18.75
CA TYR A 58 7.69 7.17 -17.49
C TYR A 58 8.51 8.31 -16.88
N PRO A 59 7.89 9.19 -16.07
CA PRO A 59 8.62 10.17 -15.28
C PRO A 59 9.62 9.51 -14.34
N ARG A 60 10.81 10.11 -14.15
CA ARG A 60 11.88 9.54 -13.32
C ARG A 60 11.45 9.20 -11.91
N PHE A 61 10.54 9.95 -11.30
CA PHE A 61 10.04 9.66 -9.96
C PHE A 61 9.26 8.34 -9.85
N CYS A 62 8.82 7.76 -10.97
CA CYS A 62 8.17 6.43 -11.00
C CYS A 62 9.17 5.28 -11.10
N GLU A 63 10.46 5.56 -11.42
CA GLU A 63 11.43 4.52 -11.78
C GLU A 63 12.21 3.98 -10.58
N ALA A 64 12.47 4.82 -9.54
CA ALA A 64 13.23 4.41 -8.38
C ALA A 64 12.93 5.26 -7.15
N ALA A 65 13.14 4.70 -5.96
CA ALA A 65 12.86 5.36 -4.68
C ALA A 65 13.62 6.69 -4.53
N ARG A 66 14.89 6.73 -4.90
CA ARG A 66 15.69 7.96 -4.82
C ARG A 66 15.12 9.10 -5.66
N TYR A 67 14.60 8.81 -6.84
CA TYR A 67 14.01 9.82 -7.72
C TYR A 67 12.67 10.31 -7.22
N TRP A 68 11.89 9.41 -6.60
CA TRP A 68 10.65 9.81 -5.95
C TRP A 68 10.93 10.75 -4.76
N LEU A 69 11.90 10.42 -3.92
CA LEU A 69 12.30 11.26 -2.79
C LEU A 69 12.80 12.63 -3.25
N GLN A 70 13.59 12.68 -4.33
CA GLN A 70 14.03 13.92 -4.94
C GLN A 70 12.86 14.76 -5.43
N TRP A 71 11.92 14.15 -6.15
CA TRP A 71 10.72 14.81 -6.66
C TRP A 71 9.82 15.30 -5.52
N ALA A 72 9.70 14.54 -4.43
CA ALA A 72 8.93 14.90 -3.24
C ALA A 72 9.59 16.01 -2.39
N GLY A 73 10.76 16.54 -2.77
CA GLY A 73 11.45 17.61 -2.05
C GLY A 73 12.14 17.15 -0.75
N ILE A 74 12.42 15.86 -0.61
CA ILE A 74 13.22 15.34 0.51
C ILE A 74 14.68 15.80 0.36
N PRO A 75 15.40 16.10 1.45
CA PRO A 75 16.80 16.52 1.38
C PRO A 75 17.71 15.51 0.68
N ASP A 76 18.71 15.97 -0.06
CA ASP A 76 19.69 15.16 -0.80
C ASP A 76 20.47 14.22 0.13
N SER A 77 20.72 14.62 1.36
CA SER A 77 21.34 13.75 2.38
C SER A 77 20.56 12.47 2.67
N VAL A 78 19.27 12.42 2.32
CA VAL A 78 18.43 11.22 2.48
C VAL A 78 18.52 10.31 1.26
N TYR A 79 18.52 10.85 0.04
CA TYR A 79 18.43 10.05 -1.18
C TYR A 79 19.71 9.99 -2.03
N SER A 80 20.78 10.66 -1.62
CA SER A 80 22.03 10.73 -2.40
C SER A 80 23.27 10.62 -1.51
N GLU A 81 23.36 9.56 -0.70
CA GLU A 81 24.48 9.31 0.24
C GLU A 81 25.85 9.31 -0.49
N SER A 82 25.89 8.81 -1.73
CA SER A 82 27.11 8.82 -2.55
C SER A 82 27.38 10.15 -3.23
N ASN A 83 26.58 11.18 -3.00
CA ASN A 83 26.60 12.47 -3.73
C ASN A 83 26.42 12.29 -5.25
N GLY A 84 25.53 11.38 -5.65
CA GLY A 84 25.23 11.09 -7.06
C GLY A 84 26.30 10.28 -7.80
N LYS A 85 27.28 9.73 -7.11
CA LYS A 85 28.35 8.93 -7.73
C LYS A 85 27.93 7.52 -8.07
N ASN A 86 26.95 6.96 -7.36
CA ASN A 86 26.45 5.60 -7.54
C ASN A 86 24.95 5.55 -7.36
N ASP A 87 24.24 5.54 -8.48
CA ASP A 87 22.78 5.58 -8.55
C ASP A 87 22.12 4.37 -7.86
N TYR A 88 22.64 3.18 -8.13
CA TYR A 88 22.15 1.94 -7.51
C TYR A 88 22.33 1.94 -5.99
N THR A 89 23.50 2.39 -5.51
CA THR A 89 23.77 2.46 -4.07
C THR A 89 22.88 3.48 -3.39
N ASP A 90 22.70 4.65 -3.99
CA ASP A 90 21.83 5.70 -3.46
C ASP A 90 20.37 5.22 -3.40
N ASP A 91 19.90 4.46 -4.41
CA ASP A 91 18.53 3.98 -4.44
C ASP A 91 18.20 2.98 -3.32
N TYR A 92 18.99 1.91 -3.15
CA TYR A 92 18.66 0.94 -2.10
C TYR A 92 18.92 1.47 -0.69
N LYS A 93 19.87 2.40 -0.53
CA LYS A 93 20.17 2.99 0.78
C LYS A 93 19.14 4.02 1.22
N CYS A 94 18.65 4.83 0.30
CA CYS A 94 17.72 5.91 0.64
C CYS A 94 16.46 5.41 1.36
N ARG A 95 16.02 4.20 1.10
CA ARG A 95 14.81 3.60 1.69
C ARG A 95 14.90 3.50 3.21
N GLY A 96 16.01 2.95 3.73
CA GLY A 96 16.26 2.87 5.18
C GLY A 96 16.56 4.22 5.82
N ILE A 97 17.30 5.09 5.12
CA ILE A 97 17.61 6.44 5.59
C ILE A 97 16.34 7.28 5.67
N TRP A 98 15.42 7.13 4.72
CA TRP A 98 14.15 7.83 4.72
C TRP A 98 13.27 7.49 5.94
N VAL A 99 13.21 6.21 6.34
CA VAL A 99 12.52 5.80 7.58
C VAL A 99 13.07 6.55 8.80
N ASN A 100 14.39 6.69 8.89
CA ASN A 100 15.04 7.41 9.98
C ASN A 100 14.77 8.92 9.91
N TYR A 101 14.78 9.50 8.72
CA TYR A 101 14.44 10.90 8.51
C TYR A 101 12.98 11.21 8.89
N LEU A 102 12.04 10.32 8.56
CA LEU A 102 10.65 10.47 9.00
C LEU A 102 10.53 10.41 10.52
N SER A 103 11.18 9.42 11.16
CA SER A 103 11.04 9.14 12.59
C SER A 103 11.95 9.98 13.50
N GLY A 104 13.00 10.57 12.96
CA GLY A 104 14.00 11.31 13.74
C GLY A 104 13.39 12.45 14.55
N GLY A 105 13.80 12.55 15.83
CA GLY A 105 13.25 13.48 16.81
C GLY A 105 12.00 13.01 17.54
N SER A 106 11.33 11.95 17.05
CA SER A 106 10.16 11.37 17.72
C SER A 106 10.55 10.45 18.89
N ALA A 107 9.55 10.06 19.70
CA ALA A 107 9.75 9.15 20.82
C ALA A 107 10.33 7.78 20.41
N VAL A 108 10.11 7.33 19.19
CA VAL A 108 10.66 6.05 18.69
C VAL A 108 12.10 6.18 18.19
N ASN A 109 12.53 7.38 17.76
CA ASN A 109 13.90 7.66 17.30
C ASN A 109 14.39 9.04 17.83
N PRO A 110 14.62 9.19 19.14
CA PRO A 110 14.90 10.49 19.76
C PRO A 110 16.30 11.03 19.47
N THR A 111 17.22 10.20 18.99
CA THR A 111 18.65 10.55 18.83
C THR A 111 19.00 11.12 17.46
N GLU A 112 18.20 10.90 16.46
CA GLU A 112 18.42 11.39 15.10
C GLU A 112 17.56 12.63 14.83
N ARG A 113 18.00 13.46 13.90
CA ARG A 113 17.19 14.60 13.42
C ARG A 113 16.26 14.17 12.30
N GLY A 114 15.03 14.66 12.29
CA GLY A 114 14.07 14.33 11.24
C GLY A 114 12.76 15.09 11.39
N LEU A 115 11.69 14.50 10.86
CA LEU A 115 10.36 15.11 10.80
C LEU A 115 9.48 14.87 12.04
N ASN A 116 10.00 14.20 13.06
CA ASN A 116 9.28 13.91 14.31
C ASN A 116 7.98 13.09 14.09
N ILE A 117 7.94 12.23 13.08
CA ILE A 117 6.79 11.36 12.81
C ILE A 117 6.99 10.05 13.59
N PRO A 118 6.09 9.66 14.51
CA PRO A 118 6.26 8.43 15.29
C PRO A 118 5.95 7.18 14.46
N VAL A 119 6.92 6.77 13.64
CA VAL A 119 6.86 5.53 12.84
C VAL A 119 7.08 4.33 13.75
N ASN A 120 6.08 3.45 13.90
CA ASN A 120 6.16 2.32 14.82
C ASN A 120 6.89 1.10 14.26
N MET A 121 6.91 0.94 12.94
CA MET A 121 7.61 -0.13 12.23
C MET A 121 7.91 0.27 10.78
N ALA A 122 8.82 -0.45 10.15
CA ALA A 122 9.11 -0.35 8.72
C ALA A 122 8.97 -1.72 8.05
N PHE A 123 8.58 -1.71 6.78
CA PHE A 123 8.37 -2.90 5.99
C PHE A 123 8.92 -2.69 4.58
N ALA A 124 9.89 -3.53 4.19
CA ALA A 124 10.45 -3.57 2.85
C ALA A 124 9.85 -4.76 2.10
N PHE A 125 9.13 -4.49 1.00
CA PHE A 125 8.48 -5.50 0.19
C PHE A 125 9.30 -5.80 -1.04
N HIS A 126 9.77 -7.04 -1.15
CA HIS A 126 10.59 -7.54 -2.24
C HIS A 126 10.05 -8.84 -2.83
N SER A 127 10.56 -9.17 -4.01
CA SER A 127 10.49 -10.50 -4.62
C SER A 127 11.91 -10.98 -4.93
N ASP A 128 12.21 -12.23 -4.61
CA ASP A 128 13.50 -12.88 -4.80
C ASP A 128 13.73 -13.21 -6.30
N ALA A 129 14.98 -13.46 -6.66
CA ALA A 129 15.42 -13.87 -7.98
C ALA A 129 15.90 -15.36 -8.03
N GLY A 130 15.51 -16.16 -7.05
CA GLY A 130 15.88 -17.58 -6.98
C GLY A 130 15.15 -18.44 -8.00
N THR A 131 15.77 -19.51 -8.44
CA THR A 131 15.18 -20.55 -9.30
C THR A 131 15.44 -21.93 -8.72
N THR A 132 14.65 -22.93 -9.16
CA THR A 132 14.82 -24.35 -8.84
C THR A 132 14.90 -25.15 -10.13
N LEU A 133 15.68 -26.24 -10.13
CA LEU A 133 15.88 -27.08 -11.33
C LEU A 133 14.58 -27.75 -11.82
N ASN A 134 13.67 -28.06 -10.91
CA ASN A 134 12.40 -28.73 -11.18
C ASN A 134 11.20 -27.79 -11.12
N ASP A 135 11.44 -26.47 -11.12
CA ASP A 135 10.41 -25.45 -11.00
C ASP A 135 9.47 -25.66 -9.78
N SER A 136 10.02 -26.16 -8.67
CA SER A 136 9.28 -26.26 -7.40
C SER A 136 9.15 -24.89 -6.74
N ILE A 137 8.14 -24.75 -5.87
CA ILE A 137 7.88 -23.51 -5.12
C ILE A 137 9.12 -23.08 -4.30
N ILE A 138 9.58 -21.87 -4.51
CA ILE A 138 10.60 -21.21 -3.68
C ILE A 138 9.96 -20.66 -2.41
N GLY A 139 8.84 -19.95 -2.53
CA GLY A 139 8.04 -19.48 -1.41
C GLY A 139 8.61 -18.27 -0.67
N THR A 140 8.16 -18.09 0.57
CA THR A 140 8.30 -16.84 1.33
C THR A 140 9.47 -16.87 2.31
N LEU A 141 10.34 -15.84 2.23
CA LEU A 141 11.44 -15.59 3.16
C LEU A 141 11.24 -14.28 3.91
N GLY A 142 11.44 -14.29 5.23
CA GLY A 142 11.53 -13.07 6.04
C GLY A 142 12.96 -12.77 6.44
N ILE A 143 13.40 -11.52 6.32
CA ILE A 143 14.72 -11.06 6.69
C ILE A 143 14.59 -9.95 7.73
N TYR A 144 15.39 -10.02 8.79
CA TYR A 144 15.47 -9.04 9.86
C TYR A 144 16.92 -8.89 10.31
N HIS A 145 17.22 -7.92 11.18
CA HIS A 145 18.58 -7.78 11.72
C HIS A 145 18.57 -7.30 13.17
N THR A 146 19.22 -8.07 14.07
CA THR A 146 19.30 -7.74 15.50
C THR A 146 20.64 -7.17 15.91
N ASN A 147 21.75 -7.57 15.29
CA ASN A 147 23.13 -7.33 15.79
C ASN A 147 23.65 -5.91 15.58
N ALA A 148 22.80 -4.95 15.16
CA ALA A 148 23.19 -3.55 15.02
C ALA A 148 22.92 -2.76 16.31
N TYR A 149 23.73 -1.72 16.54
CA TYR A 149 23.54 -0.74 17.62
C TYR A 149 23.37 -1.37 19.02
N ASN A 150 24.20 -2.33 19.36
CA ASN A 150 24.12 -3.10 20.60
C ASN A 150 22.76 -3.77 20.85
N GLU A 151 22.17 -4.28 19.78
CA GLU A 151 20.87 -4.98 19.77
C GLU A 151 19.67 -4.13 20.27
N LYS A 152 19.82 -2.80 20.23
CA LYS A 152 18.77 -1.86 20.69
C LYS A 152 18.44 -0.82 19.63
N PHE A 153 17.21 -0.36 19.66
CA PHE A 153 16.76 0.85 18.99
C PHE A 153 17.10 2.10 19.82
N ALA A 154 16.96 3.28 19.22
CA ALA A 154 17.33 4.55 19.87
C ALA A 154 16.48 4.87 21.13
N ASN A 155 15.25 4.36 21.20
CA ASN A 155 14.38 4.43 22.36
C ASN A 155 14.66 3.37 23.45
N GLY A 156 15.71 2.55 23.28
CA GLY A 156 16.09 1.49 24.21
C GLY A 156 15.38 0.14 23.99
N ALA A 157 14.38 0.06 23.14
CA ALA A 157 13.69 -1.19 22.83
C ALA A 157 14.62 -2.20 22.13
N SER A 158 14.38 -3.48 22.34
CA SER A 158 15.19 -4.56 21.73
C SER A 158 14.97 -4.67 20.23
N ARG A 159 16.03 -4.87 19.45
CA ARG A 159 15.93 -5.18 18.02
C ARG A 159 15.33 -6.55 17.72
N TYR A 160 15.13 -7.42 18.72
CA TYR A 160 14.37 -8.65 18.58
C TYR A 160 12.90 -8.40 18.23
N LEU A 161 12.37 -7.20 18.43
CA LEU A 161 11.06 -6.80 17.90
C LEU A 161 10.98 -6.92 16.37
N SER A 162 12.11 -6.79 15.66
CA SER A 162 12.17 -7.05 14.21
C SER A 162 11.98 -8.53 13.87
N HIS A 163 12.51 -9.45 14.72
CA HIS A 163 12.25 -10.88 14.60
C HIS A 163 10.76 -11.19 14.79
N ASP A 164 10.14 -10.63 15.82
CA ASP A 164 8.73 -10.90 16.15
C ASP A 164 7.79 -10.37 15.06
N LEU A 165 8.05 -9.15 14.54
CA LEU A 165 7.34 -8.60 13.39
C LEU A 165 7.46 -9.52 12.17
N THR A 166 8.67 -10.01 11.89
CA THR A 166 8.95 -10.92 10.77
C THR A 166 8.22 -12.24 10.92
N ASP A 167 8.23 -12.81 12.13
CA ASP A 167 7.56 -14.09 12.41
C ASP A 167 6.05 -13.99 12.23
N LEU A 168 5.44 -12.95 12.75
CA LEU A 168 3.99 -12.72 12.65
C LEU A 168 3.56 -12.55 11.18
N ILE A 169 4.25 -11.71 10.41
CA ILE A 169 3.90 -11.47 9.01
C ILE A 169 4.11 -12.73 8.18
N GLN A 170 5.28 -13.38 8.26
CA GLN A 170 5.56 -14.59 7.48
C GLN A 170 4.61 -15.72 7.85
N SER A 171 4.25 -15.89 9.13
CA SER A 171 3.33 -16.92 9.59
C SER A 171 1.93 -16.73 9.02
N ASN A 172 1.43 -15.48 9.00
CA ASN A 172 0.13 -15.19 8.39
C ASN A 172 0.13 -15.47 6.89
N ILE A 173 1.16 -15.01 6.16
CA ILE A 173 1.28 -15.25 4.71
C ILE A 173 1.26 -16.75 4.42
N VAL A 174 2.14 -17.50 5.05
CA VAL A 174 2.29 -18.95 4.77
C VAL A 174 1.02 -19.72 5.14
N ARG A 175 0.38 -19.38 6.27
CA ARG A 175 -0.89 -20.01 6.68
C ARG A 175 -1.99 -19.77 5.64
N ASP A 176 -2.17 -18.51 5.24
CA ASP A 176 -3.27 -18.12 4.35
C ASP A 176 -3.05 -18.65 2.94
N VAL A 177 -1.81 -18.61 2.44
CA VAL A 177 -1.47 -19.17 1.12
C VAL A 177 -1.63 -20.69 1.10
N ARG A 178 -1.21 -21.40 2.14
CA ARG A 178 -1.40 -22.86 2.26
C ARG A 178 -2.86 -23.26 2.31
N THR A 179 -3.69 -22.44 2.94
CA THR A 179 -5.12 -22.73 3.08
C THR A 179 -5.89 -22.52 1.77
N LEU A 180 -5.57 -21.49 1.01
CA LEU A 180 -6.40 -21.09 -0.14
C LEU A 180 -5.81 -21.43 -1.51
N TYR A 181 -4.49 -21.62 -1.63
CA TYR A 181 -3.81 -21.71 -2.93
C TYR A 181 -2.93 -22.94 -3.06
N GLU A 182 -1.89 -23.06 -2.23
CA GLU A 182 -0.84 -24.06 -2.36
C GLU A 182 -0.48 -24.67 -1.01
N PRO A 183 -1.00 -25.85 -0.66
CA PRO A 183 -0.73 -26.51 0.61
C PRO A 183 0.76 -26.78 0.88
N GLN A 184 1.57 -26.88 -0.19
CA GLN A 184 3.01 -27.09 -0.12
C GLN A 184 3.82 -25.79 -0.22
N TRP A 185 3.17 -24.61 -0.06
CA TRP A 185 3.88 -23.35 -0.09
C TRP A 185 5.05 -23.33 0.90
N THR A 186 6.23 -23.05 0.39
CA THR A 186 7.45 -23.14 1.19
C THR A 186 7.55 -21.98 2.16
N ARG A 187 7.60 -22.28 3.46
CA ARG A 187 8.07 -21.35 4.47
C ARG A 187 9.58 -21.45 4.54
N ARG A 188 10.28 -20.48 3.97
CA ARG A 188 11.74 -20.38 4.10
C ARG A 188 12.11 -19.94 5.52
N GLY A 189 13.36 -20.13 5.90
CA GLY A 189 13.86 -19.67 7.20
C GLY A 189 13.71 -18.16 7.40
N LYS A 190 13.71 -17.72 8.64
CA LYS A 190 13.88 -16.31 9.00
C LYS A 190 15.37 -16.00 9.07
N TRP A 191 15.83 -15.05 8.26
CA TRP A 191 17.26 -14.71 8.17
C TRP A 191 17.58 -13.50 9.03
N ASN A 192 18.43 -13.69 10.04
CA ASN A 192 19.05 -12.58 10.76
C ASN A 192 20.30 -12.11 9.99
N GLN A 193 20.09 -11.27 8.98
CA GLN A 193 21.13 -10.87 8.05
C GLN A 193 21.22 -9.34 7.90
N SER A 194 22.44 -8.85 7.65
CA SER A 194 22.75 -7.42 7.58
C SER A 194 22.37 -6.79 6.24
N TYR A 195 21.13 -6.98 5.79
CA TYR A 195 20.59 -6.21 4.66
C TYR A 195 20.38 -4.76 5.07
N TYR A 196 20.61 -3.83 4.14
CA TYR A 196 20.58 -2.40 4.47
C TYR A 196 19.21 -1.98 5.00
N GLU A 197 18.14 -2.35 4.32
CA GLU A 197 16.75 -2.04 4.71
C GLU A 197 16.32 -2.74 6.02
N ALA A 198 16.95 -3.84 6.42
CA ALA A 198 16.67 -4.50 7.69
C ALA A 198 17.50 -3.91 8.85
N ARG A 199 18.71 -3.43 8.57
CA ARG A 199 19.68 -2.98 9.57
C ARG A 199 19.57 -1.50 9.94
N VAL A 200 19.40 -0.64 8.91
CA VAL A 200 19.51 0.82 9.07
C VAL A 200 18.33 1.46 9.80
N PRO A 201 17.07 1.08 9.54
CA PRO A 201 15.96 1.70 10.26
C PRO A 201 16.08 1.59 11.78
N ARG A 202 15.72 2.66 12.47
CA ARG A 202 15.71 2.78 13.94
C ARG A 202 14.41 2.35 14.59
N VAL A 203 13.59 1.61 13.86
CA VAL A 203 12.31 1.04 14.28
C VAL A 203 12.26 -0.45 13.93
N PRO A 204 11.38 -1.25 14.55
CA PRO A 204 11.19 -2.65 14.17
C PRO A 204 10.95 -2.79 12.66
N THR A 205 11.74 -3.63 12.01
CA THR A 205 11.77 -3.70 10.55
C THR A 205 11.83 -5.13 10.05
N MET A 206 11.03 -5.42 9.02
CA MET A 206 11.09 -6.64 8.23
C MET A 206 11.36 -6.32 6.76
N LEU A 207 12.23 -7.12 6.12
CA LEU A 207 12.32 -7.24 4.67
C LEU A 207 11.67 -8.57 4.27
N LEU A 208 10.69 -8.50 3.42
CA LEU A 208 9.96 -9.65 2.90
C LEU A 208 10.41 -9.96 1.47
N GLU A 209 10.87 -11.18 1.25
CA GLU A 209 10.93 -11.80 -0.07
C GLU A 209 9.69 -12.69 -0.22
N LEU A 210 8.64 -12.15 -0.83
CA LEU A 210 7.34 -12.83 -0.87
C LEU A 210 7.40 -14.15 -1.62
N LEU A 211 8.02 -14.13 -2.79
CA LEU A 211 8.15 -15.22 -3.75
C LEU A 211 9.28 -14.90 -4.71
N SER A 212 9.66 -15.83 -5.60
CA SER A 212 10.63 -15.53 -6.63
C SER A 212 9.98 -15.15 -7.95
N HIS A 213 10.34 -13.95 -8.45
CA HIS A 213 9.88 -13.47 -9.77
C HIS A 213 10.57 -14.19 -10.94
N GLN A 214 11.60 -14.99 -10.71
CA GLN A 214 12.27 -15.82 -11.73
C GLN A 214 11.80 -17.27 -11.69
N ASN A 215 10.98 -17.66 -10.72
CA ASN A 215 10.45 -19.02 -10.61
C ASN A 215 9.03 -19.07 -11.15
N PHE A 216 8.80 -19.93 -12.15
CA PHE A 216 7.51 -20.00 -12.83
C PHE A 216 6.39 -20.51 -11.92
N ALA A 217 6.69 -21.48 -11.04
CA ALA A 217 5.71 -22.00 -10.08
C ALA A 217 5.24 -20.93 -9.09
N ASP A 218 6.15 -20.10 -8.59
CA ASP A 218 5.80 -18.97 -7.72
C ASP A 218 4.99 -17.89 -8.47
N MET A 219 5.43 -17.55 -9.69
CA MET A 219 4.81 -16.47 -10.46
C MET A 219 3.40 -16.81 -10.95
N ARG A 220 3.08 -18.08 -11.09
CA ARG A 220 1.71 -18.53 -11.36
C ARG A 220 0.72 -17.99 -10.33
N TYR A 221 1.12 -17.94 -9.06
CA TYR A 221 0.34 -17.32 -7.99
C TYR A 221 0.53 -15.79 -7.97
N GLY A 222 1.77 -15.31 -8.09
CA GLY A 222 2.08 -13.89 -8.06
C GLY A 222 1.36 -13.05 -9.13
N LEU A 223 0.88 -13.64 -10.21
CA LEU A 223 0.09 -12.98 -11.24
C LEU A 223 -1.42 -12.99 -10.96
N ASP A 224 -1.92 -13.81 -10.04
CA ASP A 224 -3.33 -13.84 -9.65
C ASP A 224 -3.68 -12.66 -8.72
N PRO A 225 -4.60 -11.76 -9.11
CA PRO A 225 -5.03 -10.63 -8.26
C PRO A 225 -5.60 -11.07 -6.92
N ARG A 226 -6.28 -12.22 -6.86
CA ARG A 226 -6.86 -12.76 -5.61
C ARG A 226 -5.77 -13.19 -4.65
N PHE A 227 -4.70 -13.82 -5.14
CA PHE A 227 -3.52 -14.15 -4.35
C PHE A 227 -2.88 -12.89 -3.78
N ARG A 228 -2.72 -11.83 -4.60
CA ARG A 228 -2.15 -10.55 -4.16
C ARG A 228 -2.99 -9.92 -3.05
N PHE A 229 -4.31 -9.94 -3.17
CA PHE A 229 -5.21 -9.46 -2.12
C PHE A 229 -5.03 -10.26 -0.81
N THR A 230 -5.05 -11.60 -0.90
CA THR A 230 -4.87 -12.48 0.27
C THR A 230 -3.54 -12.24 0.98
N VAL A 231 -2.45 -12.14 0.22
CA VAL A 231 -1.12 -11.85 0.77
C VAL A 231 -1.06 -10.47 1.41
N SER A 232 -1.61 -9.44 0.76
CA SER A 232 -1.66 -8.08 1.33
C SER A 232 -2.45 -8.06 2.65
N ARG A 233 -3.56 -8.78 2.70
CA ARG A 233 -4.35 -8.94 3.92
C ARG A 233 -3.60 -9.73 5.01
N ALA A 234 -2.84 -10.77 4.65
CA ALA A 234 -2.01 -11.53 5.59
C ALA A 234 -0.88 -10.67 6.17
N ILE A 235 -0.23 -9.84 5.36
CA ILE A 235 0.76 -8.85 5.80
C ILE A 235 0.11 -7.87 6.79
N TYR A 236 -1.03 -7.31 6.44
CA TYR A 236 -1.79 -6.41 7.31
C TYR A 236 -2.13 -7.07 8.67
N LYS A 237 -2.60 -8.31 8.67
CA LYS A 237 -2.89 -9.06 9.90
C LYS A 237 -1.65 -9.21 10.78
N GLY A 238 -0.50 -9.56 10.19
CA GLY A 238 0.76 -9.68 10.91
C GLY A 238 1.23 -8.36 11.51
N MET A 239 1.11 -7.25 10.77
CA MET A 239 1.41 -5.90 11.28
C MET A 239 0.46 -5.50 12.42
N LEU A 240 -0.83 -5.76 12.27
CA LEU A 240 -1.83 -5.45 13.29
C LEU A 240 -1.59 -6.27 14.56
N GLN A 241 -1.31 -7.58 14.45
CA GLN A 241 -0.95 -8.42 15.59
C GLN A 241 0.28 -7.89 16.32
N PHE A 242 1.31 -7.48 15.58
CA PHE A 242 2.51 -6.88 16.15
C PHE A 242 2.16 -5.61 16.94
N LEU A 243 1.44 -4.67 16.33
CA LEU A 243 1.05 -3.41 16.98
C LEU A 243 0.17 -3.65 18.22
N CYS A 244 -0.82 -4.53 18.11
CA CYS A 244 -1.69 -4.87 19.25
C CYS A 244 -0.89 -5.44 20.42
N SER A 245 0.11 -6.29 20.13
CA SER A 245 0.99 -6.83 21.17
C SER A 245 1.86 -5.75 21.84
N GLN A 246 2.38 -4.77 21.06
CA GLN A 246 3.22 -3.70 21.58
C GLN A 246 2.44 -2.68 22.42
N TYR A 247 1.18 -2.43 22.08
CA TYR A 247 0.35 -1.42 22.72
C TYR A 247 -0.74 -2.00 23.64
N HIS A 248 -0.73 -3.32 23.85
CA HIS A 248 -1.73 -4.03 24.68
C HIS A 248 -3.17 -3.72 24.24
N MET A 249 -3.39 -3.73 22.92
CA MET A 249 -4.70 -3.49 22.31
C MET A 249 -5.36 -4.80 21.88
N ASP A 250 -6.68 -4.81 21.84
CA ASP A 250 -7.44 -5.92 21.28
C ASP A 250 -7.14 -6.07 19.77
N TYR A 251 -6.89 -7.31 19.36
CA TYR A 251 -6.71 -7.65 17.97
C TYR A 251 -8.07 -7.89 17.31
N VAL A 252 -8.48 -6.98 16.45
CA VAL A 252 -9.69 -7.08 15.64
C VAL A 252 -9.37 -6.63 14.22
N VAL A 253 -9.63 -7.48 13.25
CA VAL A 253 -9.40 -7.18 11.82
C VAL A 253 -10.67 -6.58 11.22
N GLN A 254 -10.52 -5.57 10.39
CA GLN A 254 -11.63 -4.99 9.64
C GLN A 254 -12.33 -6.04 8.76
N PRO A 255 -13.64 -5.91 8.49
CA PRO A 255 -14.38 -6.84 7.64
C PRO A 255 -13.84 -6.89 6.20
N LEU A 256 -14.23 -7.93 5.47
CA LEU A 256 -14.13 -7.95 4.02
C LEU A 256 -15.15 -6.98 3.40
N PRO A 257 -14.93 -6.51 2.16
CA PRO A 257 -15.93 -5.76 1.42
C PRO A 257 -17.26 -6.52 1.34
N VAL A 258 -18.35 -5.79 1.32
CA VAL A 258 -19.67 -6.40 1.07
C VAL A 258 -19.73 -6.97 -0.34
N ASP A 259 -20.59 -7.97 -0.52
CA ASP A 259 -20.85 -8.61 -1.81
C ASP A 259 -22.33 -8.47 -2.21
N HIS A 260 -22.66 -8.85 -3.46
CA HIS A 260 -24.02 -8.83 -3.99
C HIS A 260 -24.74 -7.49 -3.77
N MET A 261 -24.01 -6.38 -3.94
CA MET A 261 -24.62 -5.06 -3.88
C MET A 261 -25.63 -4.91 -5.01
N ALA A 262 -26.84 -4.53 -4.67
CA ALA A 262 -27.90 -4.25 -5.64
C ALA A 262 -28.53 -2.88 -5.36
N LEU A 263 -28.93 -2.19 -6.43
CA LEU A 263 -29.60 -0.90 -6.40
C LEU A 263 -30.92 -1.00 -7.19
N ARG A 264 -32.03 -0.70 -6.55
CA ARG A 264 -33.37 -0.80 -7.14
C ARG A 264 -34.15 0.50 -6.89
N MET A 265 -34.85 1.01 -7.90
CA MET A 265 -35.85 2.05 -7.73
C MET A 265 -37.09 1.42 -7.10
N THR A 266 -37.52 1.90 -5.94
CA THR A 266 -38.74 1.45 -5.23
C THR A 266 -39.95 2.33 -5.54
N SER A 267 -39.68 3.58 -5.92
CA SER A 267 -40.66 4.52 -6.43
C SER A 267 -40.00 5.51 -7.39
N GLU A 268 -40.72 6.47 -7.89
CA GLU A 268 -40.17 7.53 -8.73
C GLU A 268 -39.06 8.35 -8.06
N ASN A 269 -39.09 8.47 -6.74
CA ASN A 269 -38.21 9.35 -5.97
C ASN A 269 -37.36 8.60 -4.95
N GLU A 270 -37.37 7.28 -4.94
CA GLU A 270 -36.70 6.50 -3.92
C GLU A 270 -35.92 5.33 -4.54
N VAL A 271 -34.74 5.08 -4.00
CA VAL A 271 -33.95 3.90 -4.29
C VAL A 271 -33.72 3.10 -3.02
N GLU A 272 -33.60 1.79 -3.18
CA GLU A 272 -33.20 0.84 -2.18
C GLU A 272 -31.89 0.18 -2.60
N LEU A 273 -30.89 0.25 -1.70
CA LEU A 273 -29.65 -0.51 -1.80
C LEU A 273 -29.79 -1.74 -0.92
N THR A 274 -29.27 -2.87 -1.38
CA THR A 274 -29.12 -4.09 -0.57
C THR A 274 -27.75 -4.69 -0.82
N TRP A 275 -27.21 -5.40 0.15
CA TRP A 275 -25.91 -6.05 0.07
C TRP A 275 -25.85 -7.27 0.99
N GLN A 276 -24.77 -8.05 0.88
CA GLN A 276 -24.51 -9.18 1.78
C GLN A 276 -23.15 -9.00 2.46
N PRO A 277 -23.05 -9.32 3.77
CA PRO A 277 -21.74 -9.39 4.43
C PRO A 277 -20.95 -10.59 3.90
N VAL A 278 -19.63 -10.45 3.87
CA VAL A 278 -18.70 -11.51 3.49
C VAL A 278 -18.00 -12.02 4.75
N ALA A 279 -18.15 -13.32 5.03
CA ALA A 279 -17.40 -13.95 6.10
C ALA A 279 -15.94 -14.18 5.67
N ASP A 280 -14.99 -13.84 6.54
CA ASP A 280 -13.58 -14.16 6.32
C ASP A 280 -13.27 -15.51 6.99
N ALA A 281 -13.11 -16.56 6.18
CA ALA A 281 -12.79 -17.89 6.67
C ALA A 281 -11.38 -17.99 7.33
N LEU A 282 -10.52 -17.03 7.06
CA LEU A 282 -9.15 -16.95 7.58
C LEU A 282 -9.02 -16.05 8.82
N GLU A 283 -10.08 -15.31 9.17
CA GLU A 283 -10.01 -14.32 10.23
C GLU A 283 -11.36 -14.15 10.97
N PRO A 284 -11.56 -14.87 12.07
CA PRO A 284 -12.84 -14.87 12.76
C PRO A 284 -13.20 -13.54 13.43
N THR A 285 -12.25 -12.62 13.63
CA THR A 285 -12.52 -11.30 14.21
C THR A 285 -13.08 -10.31 13.18
N ALA A 286 -13.00 -10.62 11.88
CA ALA A 286 -13.38 -9.75 10.78
C ALA A 286 -14.89 -9.78 10.46
N VAL A 287 -15.72 -9.82 11.49
CA VAL A 287 -17.19 -9.83 11.33
C VAL A 287 -17.69 -8.39 11.13
N ALA A 288 -18.52 -8.18 10.11
CA ALA A 288 -19.20 -6.91 9.91
C ALA A 288 -20.25 -6.68 11.03
N GLU A 289 -20.14 -5.54 11.72
CA GLU A 289 -21.11 -5.14 12.76
C GLU A 289 -22.12 -4.12 12.22
N LYS A 290 -21.65 -3.23 11.35
CA LYS A 290 -22.42 -2.15 10.72
C LYS A 290 -21.88 -1.87 9.32
N TYR A 291 -22.56 -0.94 8.60
CA TYR A 291 -22.19 -0.54 7.25
C TYR A 291 -22.19 0.98 7.13
N ILE A 292 -21.43 1.50 6.18
CA ILE A 292 -21.50 2.91 5.80
C ILE A 292 -21.88 2.99 4.32
N VAL A 293 -22.95 3.71 4.04
CA VAL A 293 -23.39 4.00 2.68
C VAL A 293 -22.93 5.39 2.30
N TYR A 294 -22.13 5.48 1.26
CA TYR A 294 -21.63 6.74 0.70
C TYR A 294 -22.43 7.10 -0.54
N THR A 295 -22.79 8.37 -0.65
CA THR A 295 -23.54 8.91 -1.80
C THR A 295 -22.72 9.97 -2.52
N ARG A 296 -22.75 9.95 -3.84
CA ARG A 296 -22.22 10.99 -4.72
C ARG A 296 -23.33 11.48 -5.64
N ILE A 297 -23.49 12.79 -5.76
CA ILE A 297 -24.46 13.42 -6.65
C ILE A 297 -23.73 14.03 -7.84
N GLY A 298 -24.10 13.61 -9.06
CA GLY A 298 -23.43 14.03 -10.29
C GLY A 298 -21.94 13.72 -10.29
N ASP A 299 -21.13 14.70 -10.68
CA ASP A 299 -19.66 14.59 -10.79
C ASP A 299 -18.92 15.06 -9.52
N GLY A 300 -19.62 15.28 -8.41
CA GLY A 300 -19.03 15.68 -7.14
C GLY A 300 -18.25 14.55 -6.45
N ASP A 301 -17.77 14.83 -5.24
CA ASP A 301 -17.15 13.83 -4.37
C ASP A 301 -18.21 13.01 -3.62
N PHE A 302 -17.81 11.83 -3.11
CA PHE A 302 -18.64 11.10 -2.17
C PHE A 302 -18.73 11.87 -0.84
N ASP A 303 -19.91 11.82 -0.23
CA ASP A 303 -20.18 12.40 1.09
C ASP A 303 -19.40 11.66 2.22
N ASN A 304 -19.68 12.04 3.46
CA ASN A 304 -19.05 11.42 4.64
C ASN A 304 -19.69 10.08 5.04
N GLY A 305 -20.68 9.64 4.30
CA GLY A 305 -21.40 8.38 4.51
C GLY A 305 -22.42 8.40 5.64
N VAL A 306 -23.38 7.49 5.55
CA VAL A 306 -24.43 7.24 6.55
C VAL A 306 -24.19 5.88 7.18
N LEU A 307 -24.10 5.82 8.52
CA LEU A 307 -23.97 4.56 9.25
C LEU A 307 -25.31 3.83 9.31
N VAL A 308 -25.30 2.53 8.94
CA VAL A 308 -26.48 1.69 8.82
C VAL A 308 -26.31 0.40 9.62
N ASP A 309 -27.32 0.01 10.39
CA ASP A 309 -27.30 -1.23 11.23
C ASP A 309 -27.80 -2.46 10.46
N GLY A 310 -28.17 -2.46 9.30
CA GLY A 310 -28.63 -3.62 8.51
C GLY A 310 -27.96 -3.65 7.14
N ASN A 311 -28.33 -4.61 6.35
CA ASN A 311 -27.82 -4.82 5.00
C ASN A 311 -28.75 -4.28 3.90
N SER A 312 -29.52 -3.24 4.23
CA SER A 312 -30.31 -2.45 3.27
C SER A 312 -30.38 -0.98 3.68
N TYR A 313 -30.52 -0.12 2.68
CA TYR A 313 -30.65 1.33 2.89
C TYR A 313 -31.58 1.94 1.84
N ARG A 314 -32.51 2.78 2.25
CA ARG A 314 -33.37 3.54 1.36
C ARG A 314 -33.07 5.01 1.43
N THR A 315 -33.07 5.65 0.28
CA THR A 315 -32.81 7.08 0.18
C THR A 315 -33.55 7.68 -1.01
N THR A 316 -33.70 8.99 -0.98
CA THR A 316 -34.37 9.74 -2.06
C THR A 316 -33.43 9.85 -3.27
N LEU A 317 -34.04 9.75 -4.48
CA LEU A 317 -33.38 10.00 -5.75
C LEU A 317 -33.92 11.33 -6.33
N PRO A 318 -33.14 12.43 -6.27
CA PRO A 318 -33.58 13.73 -6.81
C PRO A 318 -33.79 13.67 -8.32
N ALA A 319 -34.86 14.33 -8.81
CA ALA A 319 -35.09 14.43 -10.24
C ALA A 319 -34.02 15.27 -10.95
N GLY A 320 -33.64 14.86 -12.14
CA GLY A 320 -32.59 15.52 -12.95
C GLY A 320 -31.15 15.22 -12.50
N MET A 321 -30.98 14.35 -11.51
CA MET A 321 -29.66 13.99 -10.97
C MET A 321 -29.37 12.52 -11.19
N VAL A 322 -28.05 12.20 -11.28
CA VAL A 322 -27.53 10.86 -11.16
C VAL A 322 -26.88 10.75 -9.78
N CYS A 323 -27.28 9.77 -8.99
CA CYS A 323 -26.69 9.46 -7.71
C CYS A 323 -25.90 8.14 -7.81
N SER A 324 -24.69 8.14 -7.31
CA SER A 324 -23.81 6.97 -7.24
C SER A 324 -23.62 6.56 -5.78
N TYR A 325 -23.61 5.26 -5.53
CA TYR A 325 -23.54 4.70 -4.19
C TYR A 325 -22.45 3.64 -4.10
N LYS A 326 -21.79 3.59 -2.95
CA LYS A 326 -20.90 2.50 -2.54
C LYS A 326 -21.11 2.19 -1.07
N VAL A 327 -20.84 0.96 -0.67
CA VAL A 327 -21.04 0.49 0.70
C VAL A 327 -19.75 -0.09 1.23
N THR A 328 -19.45 0.19 2.50
CA THR A 328 -18.38 -0.45 3.25
C THR A 328 -18.95 -1.17 4.47
N ALA A 329 -18.26 -2.21 4.92
CA ALA A 329 -18.58 -2.90 6.18
C ALA A 329 -17.65 -2.39 7.29
N VAL A 330 -18.15 -2.32 8.52
CA VAL A 330 -17.45 -1.72 9.67
C VAL A 330 -17.55 -2.65 10.89
N ASN A 331 -16.45 -2.73 11.63
CA ASN A 331 -16.40 -3.26 12.99
C ASN A 331 -15.39 -2.45 13.83
N LYS A 332 -15.07 -2.91 15.05
CA LYS A 332 -14.07 -2.25 15.92
C LYS A 332 -12.66 -2.20 15.31
N GLY A 333 -12.32 -3.10 14.41
CA GLY A 333 -11.03 -3.14 13.71
C GLY A 333 -10.91 -2.10 12.60
N GLY A 334 -12.03 -1.53 12.15
CA GLY A 334 -12.04 -0.49 11.13
C GLY A 334 -13.06 -0.73 10.01
N GLU A 335 -12.85 -0.06 8.91
CA GLU A 335 -13.72 -0.04 7.73
C GLU A 335 -13.10 -0.86 6.60
N SER A 336 -13.91 -1.65 5.91
CA SER A 336 -13.52 -2.45 4.75
C SER A 336 -13.17 -1.58 3.54
N PHE A 337 -12.55 -2.18 2.50
CA PHE A 337 -12.62 -1.60 1.16
C PHE A 337 -14.09 -1.47 0.72
N PRO A 338 -14.40 -0.50 -0.17
CA PRO A 338 -15.77 -0.32 -0.66
C PRO A 338 -16.20 -1.44 -1.61
N SER A 339 -17.52 -1.60 -1.74
CA SER A 339 -18.16 -2.33 -2.84
C SER A 339 -17.86 -1.67 -4.19
N GLU A 340 -18.31 -2.31 -5.26
CA GLU A 340 -18.48 -1.62 -6.53
C GLU A 340 -19.39 -0.40 -6.39
N ILE A 341 -19.31 0.52 -7.37
CA ILE A 341 -20.16 1.72 -7.42
C ILE A 341 -21.35 1.43 -8.32
N LEU A 342 -22.56 1.53 -7.77
CA LEU A 342 -23.81 1.48 -8.53
C LEU A 342 -24.44 2.87 -8.62
N SER A 343 -25.07 3.17 -9.74
CA SER A 343 -25.67 4.48 -9.99
C SER A 343 -27.12 4.36 -10.45
N ALA A 344 -27.95 5.30 -9.98
CA ALA A 344 -29.31 5.51 -10.47
C ALA A 344 -29.49 6.97 -10.81
N GLY A 345 -30.29 7.24 -11.85
CA GLY A 345 -30.64 8.59 -12.27
C GLY A 345 -32.09 8.66 -12.71
N ARG A 346 -32.70 9.83 -12.55
CA ARG A 346 -34.07 10.09 -12.97
C ARG A 346 -34.17 11.42 -13.71
N ALA A 347 -34.66 11.37 -14.94
CA ALA A 347 -34.98 12.59 -15.69
C ALA A 347 -36.28 13.25 -15.18
N PHE A 348 -36.43 14.58 -15.33
CA PHE A 348 -37.64 15.30 -14.95
C PHE A 348 -38.90 14.78 -15.67
N ASN A 349 -38.78 14.37 -16.93
CA ASN A 349 -39.85 13.88 -17.78
C ASN A 349 -39.47 12.47 -18.30
N SER A 350 -39.26 11.53 -17.40
CA SER A 350 -38.91 10.17 -17.78
C SER A 350 -40.02 9.51 -18.58
N LYS A 351 -39.67 8.89 -19.73
CA LYS A 351 -40.61 8.17 -20.60
C LYS A 351 -40.43 6.65 -20.54
N GLY A 352 -39.54 6.17 -19.69
CA GLY A 352 -39.25 4.77 -19.54
C GLY A 352 -38.00 4.53 -18.66
N THR A 353 -37.69 3.26 -18.43
CA THR A 353 -36.54 2.83 -17.66
C THR A 353 -35.49 2.21 -18.57
N VAL A 354 -34.23 2.56 -18.38
CA VAL A 354 -33.08 1.97 -19.06
C VAL A 354 -32.19 1.36 -18.02
N LEU A 355 -31.76 0.11 -18.22
CA LEU A 355 -30.73 -0.57 -17.45
C LEU A 355 -29.43 -0.51 -18.25
N VAL A 356 -28.38 0.02 -17.64
CA VAL A 356 -27.03 -0.01 -18.19
C VAL A 356 -26.22 -1.05 -17.43
N ILE A 357 -25.69 -2.04 -18.17
CA ILE A 357 -24.82 -3.08 -17.61
C ILE A 357 -23.42 -2.85 -18.15
N ASN A 358 -22.47 -2.62 -17.24
CA ASN A 358 -21.05 -2.62 -17.57
C ASN A 358 -20.55 -4.06 -17.48
N GLY A 359 -20.14 -4.63 -18.61
CA GLY A 359 -19.62 -6.00 -18.71
C GLY A 359 -18.10 -6.06 -18.89
N PHE A 360 -17.39 -4.99 -18.60
CA PHE A 360 -15.94 -4.93 -18.62
C PHE A 360 -15.40 -5.02 -17.19
N ASP A 361 -14.59 -6.06 -16.94
CA ASP A 361 -13.88 -6.29 -15.69
C ASP A 361 -12.44 -5.71 -15.77
#